data_d79efc8715c20b00b5cc6b6487d2d0e3
#
_entry.id   d79efc8715c20b00b5cc6b6487d2d0e3
#
_cell.length_a   1.000
_cell.length_b   1.000
_cell.length_c   1.000
_cell.angle_alpha   90.00
_cell.angle_beta   90.00
_cell.angle_gamma   90.00
#
_symmetry.space_group_name_H-M   'P 1'
#
loop_
_entity.id
_entity.type
_entity.pdbx_description
1 polymer ?
#
loop_
_entity_poly.entity_id
_entity_poly.type
_entity_poly.pdbx_seq_one_letter_code
_entity_poly.pdbx_strand_id
1 'polypeptide(L)'
;MGIGNKTLDKAKVERMLEANSADEVLKILGETEYANIMGNVKRAADYEVILSTELKRVYKLVYELCPVKEIVDLMSIKYKYHNIKVLLKGKFLNKDFSNMLIDLGKEDLSDLKRKIDTDNFRDLKGNVEKAVLEVIADFEVNKDPQKIDIIVDRYMFKELVEIKKSLNYKFTDKLVNAIIDATNIRTLLRIKKQGKGR
;
A
#
# COMPACT_ATOMS: atom_id res chain seq x y z
N MET A 1 26.07 -12.83 4.29
CA MET A 1 24.79 -13.54 4.48
C MET A 1 24.12 -13.65 3.12
N GLY A 2 23.98 -14.87 2.58
CA GLY A 2 23.30 -15.07 1.31
C GLY A 2 21.83 -14.65 1.43
N ILE A 3 21.35 -13.88 0.47
CA ILE A 3 19.92 -13.67 0.27
C ILE A 3 19.39 -15.02 -0.21
N GLY A 4 19.06 -15.91 0.73
CA GLY A 4 18.52 -17.22 0.44
C GLY A 4 17.27 -17.04 -0.45
N ASN A 5 17.15 -17.90 -1.45
CA ASN A 5 16.00 -17.93 -2.35
C ASN A 5 14.73 -18.26 -1.53
N LYS A 6 14.03 -17.24 -1.05
CA LYS A 6 12.79 -17.35 -0.27
C LYS A 6 11.56 -17.56 -1.13
N THR A 7 11.74 -17.71 -2.43
CA THR A 7 10.62 -17.98 -3.33
C THR A 7 10.15 -19.42 -3.20
N LEU A 8 8.84 -19.61 -3.28
CA LEU A 8 8.24 -20.93 -3.37
C LEU A 8 8.68 -21.60 -4.68
N ASP A 9 9.21 -22.80 -4.58
CA ASP A 9 9.53 -23.60 -5.75
C ASP A 9 8.24 -24.18 -6.39
N LYS A 10 8.37 -24.65 -7.63
CA LYS A 10 7.25 -25.18 -8.39
C LYS A 10 6.56 -26.36 -7.68
N ALA A 11 7.34 -27.26 -7.08
CA ALA A 11 6.81 -28.43 -6.40
C ALA A 11 5.96 -28.06 -5.17
N LYS A 12 6.37 -27.03 -4.40
CA LYS A 12 5.58 -26.53 -3.27
C LYS A 12 4.30 -25.87 -3.73
N VAL A 13 4.35 -25.09 -4.84
CA VAL A 13 3.15 -24.48 -5.42
C VAL A 13 2.17 -25.57 -5.91
N GLU A 14 2.66 -26.62 -6.58
CA GLU A 14 1.82 -27.73 -7.02
C GLU A 14 1.18 -28.45 -5.82
N ARG A 15 1.93 -28.76 -4.77
CA ARG A 15 1.37 -29.31 -3.52
C ARG A 15 0.29 -28.43 -2.91
N MET A 16 0.45 -27.10 -2.94
CA MET A 16 -0.56 -26.17 -2.44
C MET A 16 -1.82 -26.16 -3.30
N LEU A 17 -1.69 -26.31 -4.62
CA LEU A 17 -2.83 -26.39 -5.54
C LEU A 17 -3.62 -27.70 -5.37
N GLU A 18 -2.95 -28.79 -4.97
CA GLU A 18 -3.54 -30.10 -4.71
C GLU A 18 -4.11 -30.22 -3.28
N ALA A 19 -3.87 -29.24 -2.42
CA ALA A 19 -4.34 -29.25 -1.04
C ALA A 19 -5.87 -29.20 -0.97
N ASN A 20 -6.43 -30.00 -0.05
CA ASN A 20 -7.89 -30.12 0.12
C ASN A 20 -8.50 -29.00 0.98
N SER A 21 -7.67 -28.21 1.65
CA SER A 21 -8.11 -27.12 2.52
C SER A 21 -7.06 -26.01 2.62
N ALA A 22 -7.51 -24.80 2.99
CA ALA A 22 -6.63 -23.69 3.26
C ALA A 22 -5.68 -23.94 4.45
N ASP A 23 -6.10 -24.73 5.43
CA ASP A 23 -5.25 -25.12 6.57
C ASP A 23 -4.11 -26.04 6.12
N GLU A 24 -4.35 -26.91 5.13
CA GLU A 24 -3.30 -27.73 4.52
C GLU A 24 -2.30 -26.88 3.74
N VAL A 25 -2.76 -25.86 3.01
CA VAL A 25 -1.88 -24.87 2.37
C VAL A 25 -1.00 -24.17 3.38
N LEU A 26 -1.55 -23.75 4.53
CA LEU A 26 -0.76 -23.13 5.60
C LEU A 26 0.28 -24.07 6.20
N LYS A 27 -0.02 -25.36 6.34
CA LYS A 27 0.97 -26.35 6.77
C LYS A 27 2.13 -26.46 5.80
N ILE A 28 1.84 -26.50 4.49
CA ILE A 28 2.87 -26.52 3.44
C ILE A 28 3.72 -25.26 3.49
N LEU A 29 3.12 -24.08 3.71
CA LEU A 29 3.85 -22.83 3.92
C LEU A 29 4.74 -22.88 5.16
N GLY A 30 4.29 -23.53 6.22
CA GLY A 30 5.08 -23.75 7.45
C GLY A 30 6.34 -24.62 7.26
N GLU A 31 6.44 -25.39 6.17
CA GLU A 31 7.63 -26.14 5.79
C GLU A 31 8.65 -25.28 5.01
N THR A 32 8.39 -24.00 4.83
CA THR A 32 9.19 -23.08 4.03
C THR A 32 9.84 -21.99 4.90
N GLU A 33 10.47 -21.02 4.26
CA GLU A 33 11.05 -19.84 4.90
C GLU A 33 9.99 -18.97 5.64
N TYR A 34 8.70 -19.23 5.40
CA TYR A 34 7.59 -18.56 6.09
C TYR A 34 7.26 -19.17 7.46
N ALA A 35 7.91 -20.28 7.85
CA ALA A 35 7.72 -20.98 9.13
C ALA A 35 7.73 -20.03 10.34
N ASN A 36 8.66 -19.06 10.34
CA ASN A 36 8.82 -18.09 11.43
C ASN A 36 7.59 -17.16 11.62
N ILE A 37 6.78 -17.02 10.57
CA ILE A 37 5.57 -16.16 10.60
C ILE A 37 4.35 -16.96 11.03
N MET A 38 4.37 -18.27 10.80
CA MET A 38 3.22 -19.16 11.05
C MET A 38 2.79 -19.21 12.52
N GLY A 39 3.71 -18.92 13.45
CA GLY A 39 3.36 -18.81 14.88
C GLY A 39 2.30 -17.76 15.21
N ASN A 40 2.12 -16.77 14.35
CA ASN A 40 1.13 -15.70 14.48
C ASN A 40 -0.18 -15.96 13.70
N VAL A 41 -0.25 -17.07 12.97
CA VAL A 41 -1.40 -17.45 12.13
C VAL A 41 -2.16 -18.56 12.83
N LYS A 42 -3.37 -18.26 13.30
CA LYS A 42 -4.21 -19.22 14.01
C LYS A 42 -5.25 -19.88 13.10
N ARG A 43 -5.65 -19.23 12.05
CA ARG A 43 -6.68 -19.68 11.10
C ARG A 43 -6.25 -19.32 9.66
N ALA A 44 -6.77 -20.05 8.70
CA ALA A 44 -6.52 -19.74 7.27
C ALA A 44 -6.90 -18.30 6.91
N ALA A 45 -7.93 -17.75 7.53
CA ALA A 45 -8.35 -16.34 7.32
C ALA A 45 -7.29 -15.30 7.76
N ASP A 46 -6.31 -15.68 8.58
CA ASP A 46 -5.26 -14.80 9.07
C ASP A 46 -4.06 -14.70 8.08
N TYR A 47 -4.21 -15.17 6.83
CA TYR A 47 -3.15 -15.16 5.81
C TYR A 47 -2.57 -13.75 5.54
N GLU A 48 -3.35 -12.71 5.76
CA GLU A 48 -2.88 -11.32 5.59
C GLU A 48 -1.75 -10.96 6.56
N VAL A 49 -1.67 -11.62 7.71
CA VAL A 49 -0.55 -11.46 8.66
C VAL A 49 0.76 -11.94 8.01
N ILE A 50 0.71 -13.04 7.25
CA ILE A 50 1.87 -13.56 6.51
C ILE A 50 2.29 -12.53 5.45
N LEU A 51 1.32 -12.07 4.65
CA LEU A 51 1.57 -11.14 3.55
C LEU A 51 2.13 -9.81 4.04
N SER A 52 1.54 -9.22 5.09
CA SER A 52 1.96 -7.94 5.63
C SER A 52 3.34 -8.02 6.30
N THR A 53 3.61 -9.10 7.05
CA THR A 53 4.92 -9.31 7.68
C THR A 53 6.02 -9.48 6.63
N GLU A 54 5.78 -10.27 5.60
CA GLU A 54 6.73 -10.48 4.52
C GLU A 54 6.93 -9.21 3.68
N LEU A 55 5.85 -8.48 3.39
CA LEU A 55 5.93 -7.21 2.69
C LEU A 55 6.81 -6.22 3.44
N LYS A 56 6.60 -6.06 4.75
CA LYS A 56 7.44 -5.22 5.61
C LYS A 56 8.90 -5.64 5.58
N ARG A 57 9.18 -6.95 5.70
CA ARG A 57 10.53 -7.51 5.65
C ARG A 57 11.22 -7.21 4.32
N VAL A 58 10.52 -7.43 3.20
CA VAL A 58 11.06 -7.19 1.85
C VAL A 58 11.34 -5.71 1.63
N TYR A 59 10.42 -4.81 1.98
CA TYR A 59 10.66 -3.37 1.84
C TYR A 59 11.83 -2.89 2.70
N LYS A 60 11.95 -3.39 3.94
CA LYS A 60 13.09 -3.09 4.80
C LYS A 60 14.41 -3.51 4.15
N LEU A 61 14.48 -4.77 3.67
CA LEU A 61 15.67 -5.30 3.02
C LEU A 61 16.03 -4.51 1.75
N VAL A 62 15.05 -4.25 0.88
CA VAL A 62 15.28 -3.49 -0.35
C VAL A 62 15.71 -2.07 -0.03
N TYR A 63 15.13 -1.45 1.00
CA TYR A 63 15.52 -0.11 1.44
C TYR A 63 16.95 -0.08 1.99
N GLU A 64 17.39 -1.11 2.72
CA GLU A 64 18.77 -1.23 3.22
C GLU A 64 19.77 -1.40 2.08
N LEU A 65 19.45 -2.23 1.09
CA LEU A 65 20.36 -2.62 0.01
C LEU A 65 20.37 -1.63 -1.17
N CYS A 66 19.28 -0.94 -1.44
CA CYS A 66 19.18 -0.04 -2.57
C CYS A 66 19.99 1.25 -2.32
N PRO A 67 20.97 1.59 -3.18
CA PRO A 67 21.76 2.81 -3.02
C PRO A 67 20.94 4.08 -3.25
N VAL A 68 19.90 4.01 -4.09
CA VAL A 68 19.01 5.13 -4.41
C VAL A 68 17.67 4.92 -3.72
N LYS A 69 17.53 5.46 -2.52
CA LYS A 69 16.36 5.25 -1.65
C LYS A 69 15.06 5.74 -2.28
N GLU A 70 15.13 6.79 -3.09
CA GLU A 70 13.99 7.39 -3.79
C GLU A 70 13.31 6.42 -4.76
N ILE A 71 14.03 5.41 -5.29
CA ILE A 71 13.41 4.35 -6.10
C ILE A 71 12.49 3.48 -5.23
N VAL A 72 12.93 3.16 -4.01
CA VAL A 72 12.12 2.38 -3.07
C VAL A 72 10.92 3.21 -2.60
N ASP A 73 11.12 4.51 -2.40
CA ASP A 73 10.05 5.46 -2.06
C ASP A 73 8.99 5.51 -3.16
N LEU A 74 9.42 5.58 -4.42
CA LEU A 74 8.53 5.54 -5.58
C LEU A 74 7.70 4.23 -5.62
N MET A 75 8.30 3.11 -5.30
CA MET A 75 7.60 1.81 -5.26
C MET A 75 6.62 1.69 -4.07
N SER A 76 6.94 2.33 -2.95
CA SER A 76 6.16 2.26 -1.70
C SER A 76 5.09 3.34 -1.57
N ILE A 77 5.12 4.39 -2.39
CA ILE A 77 4.24 5.57 -2.29
C ILE A 77 2.75 5.21 -2.21
N LYS A 78 2.31 4.18 -2.93
CA LYS A 78 0.92 3.71 -2.90
C LYS A 78 0.45 3.31 -1.50
N TYR A 79 1.34 2.77 -0.67
CA TYR A 79 1.02 2.37 0.71
C TYR A 79 0.95 3.58 1.64
N LYS A 80 1.85 4.54 1.46
CA LYS A 80 1.79 5.83 2.18
C LYS A 80 0.43 6.52 1.95
N TYR A 81 0.04 6.70 0.70
CA TYR A 81 -1.24 7.35 0.37
C TYR A 81 -2.47 6.49 0.70
N HIS A 82 -2.35 5.15 0.66
CA HIS A 82 -3.37 4.26 1.20
C HIS A 82 -3.63 4.51 2.69
N ASN A 83 -2.57 4.59 3.49
CA ASN A 83 -2.70 4.86 4.93
C ASN A 83 -3.34 6.22 5.20
N ILE A 84 -3.00 7.25 4.43
CA ILE A 84 -3.66 8.56 4.52
C ILE A 84 -5.17 8.45 4.25
N LYS A 85 -5.58 7.72 3.20
CA LYS A 85 -7.00 7.49 2.90
C LYS A 85 -7.72 6.77 4.04
N VAL A 86 -7.11 5.72 4.59
CA VAL A 86 -7.66 4.94 5.69
C VAL A 86 -7.90 5.83 6.91
N LEU A 87 -6.91 6.63 7.30
CA LEU A 87 -6.98 7.49 8.47
C LEU A 87 -8.01 8.62 8.29
N LEU A 88 -8.03 9.27 7.13
CA LEU A 88 -9.02 10.31 6.83
C LEU A 88 -10.44 9.76 6.82
N LYS A 89 -10.66 8.60 6.20
CA LYS A 89 -11.96 7.93 6.25
C LYS A 89 -12.37 7.55 7.67
N GLY A 90 -11.42 7.05 8.47
CA GLY A 90 -11.64 6.77 9.88
C GLY A 90 -12.14 7.98 10.63
N LYS A 91 -11.45 9.11 10.49
CA LYS A 91 -11.79 10.39 11.11
C LYS A 91 -13.18 10.89 10.67
N PHE A 92 -13.42 10.99 9.37
CA PHE A 92 -14.66 11.57 8.86
C PHE A 92 -15.90 10.69 9.00
N LEU A 93 -15.73 9.37 9.01
CA LEU A 93 -16.82 8.42 9.22
C LEU A 93 -16.97 8.00 10.69
N ASN A 94 -16.12 8.52 11.58
CA ASN A 94 -16.06 8.15 13.00
C ASN A 94 -16.00 6.63 13.20
N LYS A 95 -15.11 5.97 12.44
CA LYS A 95 -14.89 4.51 12.48
C LYS A 95 -13.41 4.20 12.59
N ASP A 96 -13.07 3.17 13.33
CA ASP A 96 -11.69 2.68 13.38
C ASP A 96 -11.43 1.70 12.23
N PHE A 97 -10.55 2.12 11.33
CA PHE A 97 -10.05 1.31 10.21
C PHE A 97 -8.55 1.00 10.39
N SER A 98 -8.01 1.06 11.60
CA SER A 98 -6.58 0.86 11.87
C SER A 98 -6.08 -0.52 11.42
N ASN A 99 -6.95 -1.51 11.37
CA ASN A 99 -6.65 -2.84 10.85
C ASN A 99 -6.37 -2.87 9.34
N MET A 100 -6.71 -1.81 8.61
CA MET A 100 -6.45 -1.66 7.18
C MET A 100 -5.13 -0.91 6.88
N LEU A 101 -4.43 -0.42 7.91
CA LEU A 101 -3.15 0.26 7.74
C LEU A 101 -2.06 -0.73 7.32
N ILE A 102 -1.22 -0.30 6.38
CA ILE A 102 -0.10 -1.10 5.86
C ILE A 102 1.20 -0.51 6.39
N ASP A 103 1.83 -1.25 7.32
CA ASP A 103 3.10 -0.86 7.92
C ASP A 103 4.28 -1.45 7.13
N LEU A 104 5.04 -0.61 6.46
CA LEU A 104 6.29 -0.98 5.79
C LEU A 104 7.53 -0.75 6.67
N GLY A 105 7.36 -0.30 7.91
CA GLY A 105 8.44 -0.04 8.86
C GLY A 105 9.25 1.23 8.59
N LYS A 106 8.79 2.09 7.65
CA LYS A 106 9.44 3.36 7.31
C LYS A 106 8.84 4.56 8.04
N GLU A 107 7.52 4.58 8.16
CA GLU A 107 6.76 5.68 8.77
C GLU A 107 6.21 5.21 10.12
N ASP A 108 6.24 6.11 11.11
CA ASP A 108 5.53 5.88 12.36
C ASP A 108 4.02 6.10 12.12
N LEU A 109 3.30 5.02 11.93
CA LEU A 109 1.85 5.05 11.71
C LEU A 109 1.08 5.59 12.92
N SER A 110 1.62 5.43 14.13
CA SER A 110 1.00 5.96 15.35
C SER A 110 1.10 7.48 15.38
N ASP A 111 2.26 8.03 15.01
CA ASP A 111 2.45 9.48 14.88
C ASP A 111 1.61 10.06 13.74
N LEU A 112 1.55 9.37 12.59
CA LEU A 112 0.70 9.78 11.48
C LEU A 112 -0.78 9.83 11.88
N LYS A 113 -1.26 8.78 12.56
CA LYS A 113 -2.62 8.71 13.10
C LYS A 113 -2.87 9.85 14.08
N ARG A 114 -1.97 10.05 15.05
CA ARG A 114 -2.06 11.15 16.02
C ARG A 114 -2.19 12.51 15.33
N LYS A 115 -1.35 12.80 14.33
CA LYS A 115 -1.41 14.07 13.57
C LYS A 115 -2.75 14.30 12.90
N ILE A 116 -3.32 13.25 12.32
CA ILE A 116 -4.63 13.32 11.66
C ILE A 116 -5.77 13.46 12.68
N ASP A 117 -5.72 12.71 13.78
CA ASP A 117 -6.75 12.73 14.81
C ASP A 117 -6.79 14.08 15.55
N THR A 118 -5.63 14.71 15.77
CA THR A 118 -5.49 15.99 16.50
C THR A 118 -5.49 17.22 15.61
N ASP A 119 -5.81 17.10 14.32
CA ASP A 119 -5.80 18.22 13.35
C ASP A 119 -4.43 18.93 13.20
N ASN A 120 -3.34 18.26 13.56
CA ASN A 120 -2.00 18.80 13.41
C ASN A 120 -1.43 18.53 12.00
N PHE A 121 -2.08 19.11 10.99
CA PHE A 121 -1.76 18.87 9.58
C PHE A 121 -0.48 19.57 9.10
N ARG A 122 -0.04 20.62 9.80
CA ARG A 122 1.19 21.36 9.45
C ARG A 122 2.47 20.52 9.60
N ASP A 123 2.40 19.47 10.41
CA ASP A 123 3.50 18.50 10.56
C ASP A 123 3.51 17.44 9.45
N LEU A 124 2.45 17.40 8.62
CA LEU A 124 2.43 16.67 7.38
C LEU A 124 3.06 17.53 6.30
N LYS A 125 4.09 17.03 5.61
CA LYS A 125 4.85 17.85 4.66
C LYS A 125 4.45 17.58 3.21
N GLY A 126 4.65 18.58 2.35
CA GLY A 126 4.59 18.43 0.90
C GLY A 126 3.21 18.10 0.34
N ASN A 127 3.13 17.08 -0.50
CA ASN A 127 1.87 16.71 -1.16
C ASN A 127 0.87 16.08 -0.19
N VAL A 128 1.32 15.44 0.88
CA VAL A 128 0.43 14.85 1.91
C VAL A 128 -0.33 15.94 2.66
N GLU A 129 0.35 16.99 3.13
CA GLU A 129 -0.30 18.14 3.78
C GLU A 129 -1.38 18.75 2.88
N LYS A 130 -1.01 19.03 1.62
CA LYS A 130 -1.94 19.61 0.64
C LYS A 130 -3.14 18.72 0.37
N ALA A 131 -2.92 17.42 0.26
CA ALA A 131 -3.99 16.44 0.08
C ALA A 131 -4.96 16.43 1.25
N VAL A 132 -4.45 16.42 2.48
CA VAL A 132 -5.25 16.40 3.70
C VAL A 132 -6.08 17.69 3.83
N LEU A 133 -5.46 18.86 3.65
CA LEU A 133 -6.16 20.14 3.71
C LEU A 133 -7.26 20.25 2.66
N GLU A 134 -7.03 19.79 1.44
CA GLU A 134 -8.05 19.80 0.39
C GLU A 134 -9.18 18.81 0.68
N VAL A 135 -8.87 17.62 1.22
CA VAL A 135 -9.91 16.66 1.64
C VAL A 135 -10.80 17.26 2.72
N ILE A 136 -10.22 17.96 3.71
CA ILE A 136 -10.99 18.59 4.79
C ILE A 136 -11.97 19.62 4.19
N ALA A 137 -11.44 20.54 3.37
CA ALA A 137 -12.26 21.58 2.75
C ALA A 137 -13.37 21.01 1.86
N ASP A 138 -13.09 19.96 1.08
CA ASP A 138 -14.12 19.32 0.26
C ASP A 138 -15.14 18.56 1.11
N PHE A 139 -14.68 17.84 2.15
CA PHE A 139 -15.59 17.05 2.97
C PHE A 139 -16.52 17.89 3.84
N GLU A 140 -16.11 19.09 4.26
CA GLU A 140 -16.99 20.03 4.96
C GLU A 140 -18.21 20.38 4.13
N VAL A 141 -18.05 20.52 2.82
CA VAL A 141 -19.12 20.90 1.87
C VAL A 141 -19.89 19.71 1.36
N ASN A 142 -19.18 18.69 0.87
CA ASN A 142 -19.78 17.62 0.07
C ASN A 142 -20.17 16.37 0.88
N LYS A 143 -19.50 16.13 2.03
CA LYS A 143 -19.71 14.93 2.89
C LYS A 143 -19.60 13.60 2.13
N ASP A 144 -18.86 13.57 1.02
CA ASP A 144 -18.72 12.40 0.15
C ASP A 144 -17.38 11.68 0.40
N PRO A 145 -17.39 10.48 1.03
CA PRO A 145 -16.16 9.72 1.29
C PRO A 145 -15.42 9.28 0.01
N GLN A 146 -16.11 9.18 -1.14
CA GLN A 146 -15.48 8.81 -2.41
C GLN A 146 -14.52 9.89 -2.89
N LYS A 147 -14.81 11.15 -2.59
CA LYS A 147 -13.93 12.27 -2.93
C LYS A 147 -12.60 12.23 -2.20
N ILE A 148 -12.56 11.65 -1.00
CA ILE A 148 -11.30 11.44 -0.27
C ILE A 148 -10.34 10.60 -1.14
N ASP A 149 -10.82 9.51 -1.75
CA ASP A 149 -9.99 8.68 -2.62
C ASP A 149 -9.48 9.46 -3.83
N ILE A 150 -10.35 10.22 -4.48
CA ILE A 150 -10.02 10.98 -5.70
C ILE A 150 -8.96 12.05 -5.41
N ILE A 151 -9.15 12.82 -4.34
CA ILE A 151 -8.23 13.89 -3.96
C ILE A 151 -6.86 13.31 -3.58
N VAL A 152 -6.84 12.33 -2.69
CA VAL A 152 -5.61 11.71 -2.18
C VAL A 152 -4.85 11.01 -3.31
N ASP A 153 -5.52 10.28 -4.21
CA ASP A 153 -4.89 9.62 -5.35
C ASP A 153 -4.29 10.65 -6.33
N ARG A 154 -4.95 11.79 -6.56
CA ARG A 154 -4.39 12.87 -7.38
C ARG A 154 -3.05 13.38 -6.84
N TYR A 155 -2.92 13.57 -5.53
CA TYR A 155 -1.68 13.98 -4.90
C TYR A 155 -0.62 12.87 -4.90
N MET A 156 -1.02 11.62 -4.78
CA MET A 156 -0.13 10.47 -4.97
C MET A 156 0.50 10.48 -6.37
N PHE A 157 -0.31 10.63 -7.43
CA PHE A 157 0.20 10.70 -8.80
C PHE A 157 1.08 11.93 -9.04
N LYS A 158 0.75 13.06 -8.42
CA LYS A 158 1.60 14.26 -8.47
C LYS A 158 2.97 13.98 -7.85
N GLU A 159 3.03 13.39 -6.67
CA GLU A 159 4.28 13.03 -6.00
C GLU A 159 5.07 11.98 -6.81
N LEU A 160 4.39 10.98 -7.41
CA LEU A 160 5.01 10.02 -8.33
C LEU A 160 5.73 10.70 -9.49
N VAL A 161 5.09 11.68 -10.11
CA VAL A 161 5.68 12.44 -11.23
C VAL A 161 6.84 13.31 -10.76
N GLU A 162 6.76 13.90 -9.56
CA GLU A 162 7.84 14.70 -8.98
C GLU A 162 9.07 13.84 -8.68
N ILE A 163 8.90 12.68 -8.04
CA ILE A 163 9.99 11.73 -7.77
C ILE A 163 10.61 11.22 -9.09
N LYS A 164 9.77 10.85 -10.06
CA LYS A 164 10.24 10.43 -11.38
C LYS A 164 11.15 11.47 -12.02
N LYS A 165 10.75 12.75 -12.00
CA LYS A 165 11.52 13.85 -12.55
C LYS A 165 12.84 14.07 -11.82
N SER A 166 12.86 13.95 -10.50
CA SER A 166 14.08 14.12 -9.69
C SER A 166 15.09 13.00 -9.92
N LEU A 167 14.61 11.77 -10.11
CA LEU A 167 15.46 10.60 -10.35
C LEU A 167 16.10 10.61 -11.76
N ASN A 168 15.35 11.07 -12.75
CA ASN A 168 15.79 11.16 -14.17
C ASN A 168 16.38 9.85 -14.72
N TYR A 169 15.82 8.69 -14.31
CA TYR A 169 16.21 7.39 -14.85
C TYR A 169 15.19 6.88 -15.86
N LYS A 170 15.65 6.37 -17.00
CA LYS A 170 14.78 5.78 -18.03
C LYS A 170 13.87 4.65 -17.48
N PHE A 171 14.37 3.90 -16.49
CA PHE A 171 13.58 2.87 -15.81
C PHE A 171 12.40 3.47 -15.05
N THR A 172 12.64 4.51 -14.23
CA THR A 172 11.58 5.16 -13.45
C THR A 172 10.56 5.86 -14.32
N ASP A 173 10.97 6.42 -15.47
CA ASP A 173 10.06 6.97 -16.47
C ASP A 173 9.08 5.90 -16.99
N LYS A 174 9.63 4.76 -17.43
CA LYS A 174 8.80 3.66 -17.92
C LYS A 174 7.88 3.10 -16.85
N LEU A 175 8.38 2.92 -15.63
CA LEU A 175 7.60 2.39 -14.52
C LEU A 175 6.42 3.31 -14.17
N VAL A 176 6.67 4.61 -13.97
CA VAL A 176 5.61 5.56 -13.60
C VAL A 176 4.59 5.71 -14.72
N ASN A 177 5.02 5.79 -15.98
CA ASN A 177 4.12 5.85 -17.12
C ASN A 177 3.23 4.59 -17.16
N ALA A 178 3.80 3.40 -17.00
CA ALA A 178 3.04 2.15 -16.97
C ALA A 178 2.01 2.12 -15.81
N ILE A 179 2.36 2.64 -14.63
CA ILE A 179 1.42 2.75 -13.49
C ILE A 179 0.26 3.68 -13.84
N ILE A 180 0.55 4.83 -14.46
CA ILE A 180 -0.46 5.80 -14.88
C ILE A 180 -1.39 5.18 -15.93
N ASP A 181 -0.83 4.58 -16.98
CA ASP A 181 -1.60 3.96 -18.06
C ASP A 181 -2.49 2.83 -17.55
N ALA A 182 -1.95 1.93 -16.72
CA ALA A 182 -2.73 0.85 -16.10
C ALA A 182 -3.87 1.39 -15.22
N THR A 183 -3.64 2.49 -14.51
CA THR A 183 -4.67 3.12 -13.67
C THR A 183 -5.75 3.77 -14.53
N ASN A 184 -5.39 4.46 -15.60
CA ASN A 184 -6.33 5.07 -16.54
C ASN A 184 -7.20 4.01 -17.22
N ILE A 185 -6.61 2.91 -17.70
CA ILE A 185 -7.34 1.79 -18.32
C ILE A 185 -8.32 1.18 -17.31
N ARG A 186 -7.85 0.90 -16.09
CA ARG A 186 -8.70 0.35 -15.01
C ARG A 186 -9.87 1.28 -14.68
N THR A 187 -9.61 2.58 -14.60
CA THR A 187 -10.63 3.60 -14.33
C THR A 187 -11.66 3.64 -15.45
N LEU A 188 -11.22 3.65 -16.71
CA LEU A 188 -12.09 3.62 -17.88
C LEU A 188 -13.02 2.39 -17.89
N LEU A 189 -12.45 1.22 -17.64
CA LEU A 189 -13.21 -0.04 -17.58
C LEU A 189 -14.25 -0.01 -16.45
N ARG A 190 -13.89 0.56 -15.30
CA ARG A 190 -14.80 0.71 -14.16
C ARG A 190 -15.96 1.64 -14.47
N ILE A 191 -15.69 2.81 -15.08
CA ILE A 191 -16.70 3.78 -15.49
C ILE A 191 -17.66 3.16 -16.51
N LYS A 192 -17.13 2.46 -17.53
CA LYS A 192 -17.95 1.75 -18.53
C LYS A 192 -18.84 0.69 -17.89
N LYS A 193 -18.30 -0.12 -16.96
CA LYS A 193 -19.07 -1.17 -16.26
C LYS A 193 -20.19 -0.56 -15.39
N GLN A 194 -20.03 0.65 -14.88
CA GLN A 194 -21.04 1.35 -14.08
C GLN A 194 -22.07 2.10 -14.93
N GLY A 195 -22.00 2.05 -16.27
CA GLY A 195 -22.89 2.77 -17.16
C GLY A 195 -22.73 4.30 -17.12
N LYS A 196 -21.68 4.82 -16.50
CA LYS A 196 -21.41 6.25 -16.31
C LYS A 196 -20.58 6.88 -17.46
N GLY A 197 -20.38 6.16 -18.55
CA GLY A 197 -19.53 6.59 -19.67
C GLY A 197 -20.35 7.03 -20.88
N ARG A 198 -21.08 8.11 -20.77
CA ARG A 198 -21.58 8.91 -21.91
C ARG A 198 -21.20 10.35 -21.72
#